data_dd3866d467606ef328741e72050ed0d7
#
_entry.id   dd3866d467606ef328741e72050ed0d7
#
_cell.length_a   1.000
_cell.length_b   1.000
_cell.length_c   1.000
_cell.angle_alpha   90.00
_cell.angle_beta   90.00
_cell.angle_gamma   90.00
#
_symmetry.space_group_name_H-M   'P 1'
#
loop_
_entity.id
_entity.type
_entity.pdbx_description
1 polymer ?
#
loop_
_entity_poly.entity_id
_entity_poly.type
_entity_poly.pdbx_seq_one_letter_code
_entity_poly.pdbx_strand_id
1 'polypeptide(L)'
;MGHRSRPVAQNYSMVPRCQGLEGGHLDNFSVSKALRVDQFTALKGGLVVSCQAPTGTAIDTPAFISAQAQTVVQAGAIGIRAQGIENVRAIKKQVGVPVIGLVKRYLDTSAVYITPLLDDVLELEQAGAEIVAIDATQRLRPNGVTFEKFMEQIREKTDVAILADVDSIESALLAQSLGCDAIATTLSGYTEIAAPELPNIELVAELAAQLKIPVVAEGGYHEREQVAQAFKVGAWTVCVGTAITNPYLLTQHFVNGILES
;
A
#
# COMPACT_ATOMS: atom_id res chain seq x y z
N MET A 1 -18.03 36.95 18.01
CA MET A 1 -17.79 36.99 16.56
C MET A 1 -17.83 35.56 16.06
N GLY A 2 -18.93 35.17 15.39
CA GLY A 2 -19.21 33.79 15.09
C GLY A 2 -18.67 33.40 13.72
N HIS A 3 -17.78 32.43 13.67
CA HIS A 3 -17.42 31.74 12.44
C HIS A 3 -18.47 30.67 12.13
N ARG A 4 -19.31 30.93 11.13
CA ARG A 4 -20.20 29.94 10.54
C ARG A 4 -19.40 29.11 9.53
N SER A 5 -19.16 27.84 9.86
CA SER A 5 -18.73 26.82 8.91
C SER A 5 -19.86 26.53 7.92
N ARG A 6 -19.60 26.70 6.62
CA ARG A 6 -20.49 26.27 5.53
C ARG A 6 -20.30 24.77 5.28
N PRO A 7 -21.36 24.00 5.13
CA PRO A 7 -21.27 22.60 4.67
C PRO A 7 -20.90 22.59 3.17
N VAL A 8 -19.87 21.85 2.81
CA VAL A 8 -19.53 21.55 1.42
C VAL A 8 -20.47 20.42 0.98
N ALA A 9 -21.47 20.77 0.18
CA ALA A 9 -22.29 19.81 -0.52
C ALA A 9 -21.47 19.22 -1.69
N GLN A 10 -21.04 17.98 -1.59
CA GLN A 10 -20.47 17.23 -2.71
C GLN A 10 -21.62 16.72 -3.59
N ASN A 11 -21.78 17.35 -4.76
CA ASN A 11 -22.58 16.80 -5.85
C ASN A 11 -21.82 15.60 -6.46
N TYR A 12 -22.29 14.41 -6.17
CA TYR A 12 -21.94 13.24 -6.97
C TYR A 12 -22.75 13.33 -8.27
N SER A 13 -22.12 13.84 -9.33
CA SER A 13 -22.66 13.77 -10.67
C SER A 13 -22.45 12.35 -11.21
N MET A 14 -23.53 11.82 -11.77
CA MET A 14 -23.63 10.51 -12.43
C MET A 14 -22.47 10.22 -13.36
N VAL A 15 -21.94 9.00 -13.23
CA VAL A 15 -21.04 8.39 -14.21
C VAL A 15 -21.74 8.34 -15.56
N PRO A 16 -21.15 8.85 -16.65
CA PRO A 16 -21.73 8.70 -17.98
C PRO A 16 -21.71 7.23 -18.39
N ARG A 17 -22.88 6.70 -18.80
CA ARG A 17 -22.95 5.42 -19.51
C ARG A 17 -22.19 5.56 -20.83
N CYS A 18 -21.12 4.80 -20.99
CA CYS A 18 -20.45 4.64 -22.27
C CYS A 18 -21.41 4.01 -23.25
N GLN A 19 -21.86 4.80 -24.24
CA GLN A 19 -22.48 4.29 -25.47
C GLN A 19 -21.35 4.02 -26.48
N GLY A 20 -21.29 2.76 -26.96
CA GLY A 20 -20.82 2.36 -28.27
C GLY A 20 -19.40 2.73 -28.65
N LEU A 21 -18.44 1.85 -28.39
CA LEU A 21 -17.26 1.68 -29.22
C LEU A 21 -17.39 0.33 -29.92
N GLU A 22 -17.55 0.38 -31.26
CA GLU A 22 -17.57 -0.77 -32.14
C GLU A 22 -16.26 -1.55 -32.06
N GLY A 23 -16.40 -2.86 -32.03
CA GLY A 23 -15.52 -3.98 -32.14
C GLY A 23 -14.03 -3.79 -32.49
N GLY A 24 -13.21 -3.45 -31.50
CA GLY A 24 -11.81 -3.82 -31.49
C GLY A 24 -11.64 -4.97 -30.51
N HIS A 25 -11.14 -6.11 -30.96
CA HIS A 25 -10.77 -7.24 -30.14
C HIS A 25 -9.58 -6.80 -29.23
N LEU A 26 -9.89 -6.15 -28.07
CA LEU A 26 -8.92 -6.06 -27.01
C LEU A 26 -8.78 -7.48 -26.46
N ASP A 27 -7.57 -8.03 -26.52
CA ASP A 27 -7.27 -9.30 -25.88
C ASP A 27 -7.49 -9.20 -24.36
N ASN A 28 -7.87 -10.29 -23.72
CA ASN A 28 -8.16 -10.32 -22.29
C ASN A 28 -6.99 -9.78 -21.46
N PHE A 29 -5.77 -9.91 -21.96
CA PHE A 29 -4.55 -9.41 -21.32
C PHE A 29 -4.48 -7.87 -21.28
N SER A 30 -4.89 -7.20 -22.35
CA SER A 30 -4.94 -5.73 -22.40
C SER A 30 -6.00 -5.15 -21.48
N VAL A 31 -7.15 -5.82 -21.35
CA VAL A 31 -8.25 -5.40 -20.48
C VAL A 31 -7.86 -5.56 -19.00
N SER A 32 -7.27 -6.69 -18.61
CA SER A 32 -6.86 -6.93 -17.24
C SER A 32 -5.76 -5.98 -16.79
N LYS A 33 -4.79 -5.67 -17.67
CA LYS A 33 -3.75 -4.67 -17.39
C LYS A 33 -4.33 -3.27 -17.19
N ALA A 34 -5.31 -2.87 -18.00
CA ALA A 34 -5.98 -1.57 -17.86
C ALA A 34 -6.69 -1.46 -16.49
N LEU A 35 -7.41 -2.50 -16.08
CA LEU A 35 -8.08 -2.54 -14.79
C LEU A 35 -7.10 -2.41 -13.60
N ARG A 36 -5.94 -3.06 -13.66
CA ARG A 36 -4.91 -2.95 -12.62
C ARG A 36 -4.35 -1.53 -12.51
N VAL A 37 -4.12 -0.86 -13.64
CA VAL A 37 -3.65 0.54 -13.67
C VAL A 37 -4.68 1.49 -13.07
N ASP A 38 -5.97 1.26 -13.28
CA ASP A 38 -7.05 2.09 -12.75
C ASP A 38 -7.06 2.11 -11.22
N GLN A 39 -6.69 1.01 -10.55
CA GLN A 39 -6.60 0.95 -9.09
C GLN A 39 -5.60 1.98 -8.54
N PHE A 40 -4.44 2.11 -9.17
CA PHE A 40 -3.44 3.09 -8.77
C PHE A 40 -3.78 4.51 -9.22
N THR A 41 -4.54 4.67 -10.29
CA THR A 41 -5.02 5.97 -10.74
C THR A 41 -5.92 6.62 -9.67
N ALA A 42 -6.75 5.83 -9.00
CA ALA A 42 -7.59 6.29 -7.89
C ALA A 42 -6.78 6.79 -6.67
N LEU A 43 -5.51 6.39 -6.53
CA LEU A 43 -4.62 6.78 -5.43
C LEU A 43 -3.74 8.00 -5.75
N LYS A 44 -3.85 8.58 -6.95
CA LYS A 44 -2.96 9.66 -7.40
C LYS A 44 -3.17 10.94 -6.61
N GLY A 45 -2.08 11.49 -6.08
CA GLY A 45 -2.05 12.81 -5.46
C GLY A 45 -2.70 12.90 -4.08
N GLY A 46 -3.06 11.77 -3.47
CA GLY A 46 -3.66 11.75 -2.14
C GLY A 46 -2.93 10.88 -1.13
N LEU A 47 -3.54 10.71 0.02
CA LEU A 47 -2.99 9.97 1.15
C LEU A 47 -3.62 8.58 1.24
N VAL A 48 -2.78 7.56 1.28
CA VAL A 48 -3.12 6.22 1.74
C VAL A 48 -2.83 6.13 3.24
N VAL A 49 -3.72 5.56 4.02
CA VAL A 49 -3.47 5.33 5.45
C VAL A 49 -3.32 3.84 5.72
N SER A 50 -2.18 3.49 6.35
CA SER A 50 -1.93 2.11 6.76
C SER A 50 -2.60 1.83 8.10
N CYS A 51 -3.70 1.08 8.08
CA CYS A 51 -4.48 0.66 9.24
C CYS A 51 -4.02 -0.72 9.70
N GLN A 52 -3.11 -0.74 10.65
CA GLN A 52 -2.54 -1.95 11.25
C GLN A 52 -2.42 -1.77 12.77
N ALA A 53 -2.49 -2.87 13.50
CA ALA A 53 -2.25 -2.89 14.94
C ALA A 53 -1.09 -3.85 15.29
N PRO A 54 -0.33 -3.57 16.35
CA PRO A 54 0.61 -4.56 16.87
C PRO A 54 -0.13 -5.79 17.37
N THR A 55 0.36 -6.97 16.98
CA THR A 55 -0.25 -8.26 17.33
C THR A 55 -0.43 -8.40 18.84
N GLY A 56 -1.61 -8.83 19.27
CA GLY A 56 -1.95 -9.07 20.66
C GLY A 56 -2.32 -7.81 21.47
N THR A 57 -2.39 -6.64 20.84
CA THR A 57 -2.96 -5.46 21.51
C THR A 57 -4.48 -5.47 21.46
N ALA A 58 -5.13 -4.71 22.35
CA ALA A 58 -6.59 -4.60 22.41
C ALA A 58 -7.23 -4.07 21.11
N ILE A 59 -6.47 -3.37 20.28
CA ILE A 59 -6.89 -2.81 19.00
C ILE A 59 -6.62 -3.74 17.81
N ASP A 60 -6.01 -4.90 18.03
CA ASP A 60 -5.74 -5.91 17.00
C ASP A 60 -7.00 -6.76 16.75
N THR A 61 -8.04 -6.13 16.27
CA THR A 61 -9.31 -6.77 15.94
C THR A 61 -9.90 -6.20 14.64
N PRO A 62 -10.55 -7.04 13.80
CA PRO A 62 -11.17 -6.56 12.57
C PRO A 62 -12.20 -5.44 12.78
N ALA A 63 -12.91 -5.46 13.91
CA ALA A 63 -13.88 -4.42 14.27
C ALA A 63 -13.20 -3.07 14.48
N PHE A 64 -12.10 -3.02 15.24
CA PHE A 64 -11.35 -1.79 15.46
C PHE A 64 -10.69 -1.29 14.18
N ILE A 65 -9.98 -2.18 13.46
CA ILE A 65 -9.26 -1.82 12.24
C ILE A 65 -10.21 -1.29 11.17
N SER A 66 -11.39 -1.87 11.02
CA SER A 66 -12.39 -1.37 10.06
C SER A 66 -12.98 -0.01 10.47
N ALA A 67 -13.24 0.21 11.76
CA ALA A 67 -13.69 1.51 12.28
C ALA A 67 -12.62 2.60 12.08
N GLN A 68 -11.35 2.26 12.32
CA GLN A 68 -10.22 3.15 12.05
C GLN A 68 -10.13 3.50 10.56
N ALA A 69 -10.23 2.50 9.67
CA ALA A 69 -10.21 2.71 8.22
C ALA A 69 -11.36 3.64 7.78
N GLN A 70 -12.58 3.43 8.28
CA GLN A 70 -13.71 4.31 8.01
C GLN A 70 -13.45 5.74 8.47
N THR A 71 -12.87 5.92 9.66
CA THR A 71 -12.58 7.23 10.24
C THR A 71 -11.56 8.00 9.40
N VAL A 72 -10.46 7.36 8.97
CA VAL A 72 -9.44 8.05 8.17
C VAL A 72 -9.93 8.36 6.75
N VAL A 73 -10.80 7.54 6.17
CA VAL A 73 -11.48 7.85 4.89
C VAL A 73 -12.40 9.06 5.03
N GLN A 74 -13.16 9.18 6.12
CA GLN A 74 -13.98 10.37 6.42
C GLN A 74 -13.11 11.63 6.58
N ALA A 75 -11.86 11.46 7.04
CA ALA A 75 -10.89 12.56 7.16
C ALA A 75 -10.18 12.92 5.83
N GLY A 76 -10.42 12.16 4.76
CA GLY A 76 -9.89 12.46 3.42
C GLY A 76 -8.82 11.50 2.90
N ALA A 77 -8.56 10.37 3.56
CA ALA A 77 -7.73 9.32 2.97
C ALA A 77 -8.43 8.74 1.72
N ILE A 78 -7.66 8.55 0.64
CA ILE A 78 -8.19 8.07 -0.65
C ILE A 78 -7.89 6.59 -0.89
N GLY A 79 -7.19 5.93 0.03
CA GLY A 79 -6.91 4.50 0.02
C GLY A 79 -6.53 4.01 1.41
N ILE A 80 -6.67 2.71 1.62
CA ILE A 80 -6.30 2.04 2.87
C ILE A 80 -5.28 0.96 2.56
N ARG A 81 -4.23 0.87 3.38
CA ARG A 81 -3.35 -0.29 3.43
C ARG A 81 -3.65 -1.08 4.71
N ALA A 82 -3.83 -2.39 4.61
CA ALA A 82 -4.26 -3.21 5.74
C ALA A 82 -3.58 -4.57 5.78
N GLN A 83 -3.22 -5.01 6.99
CA GLN A 83 -2.67 -6.33 7.24
C GLN A 83 -3.76 -7.31 7.67
N GLY A 84 -3.70 -8.52 7.09
CA GLY A 84 -4.53 -9.65 7.49
C GLY A 84 -5.85 -9.74 6.73
N ILE A 85 -6.20 -10.95 6.35
CA ILE A 85 -7.32 -11.28 5.47
C ILE A 85 -8.65 -10.85 6.08
N GLU A 86 -8.86 -11.13 7.37
CA GLU A 86 -10.09 -10.74 8.07
C GLU A 86 -10.22 -9.22 8.23
N ASN A 87 -9.11 -8.50 8.43
CA ASN A 87 -9.10 -7.05 8.47
C ASN A 87 -9.47 -6.46 7.11
N VAL A 88 -8.88 -6.96 6.02
CA VAL A 88 -9.23 -6.54 4.64
C VAL A 88 -10.70 -6.78 4.38
N ARG A 89 -11.22 -7.98 4.70
CA ARG A 89 -12.65 -8.32 4.53
C ARG A 89 -13.57 -7.40 5.34
N ALA A 90 -13.18 -7.04 6.56
CA ALA A 90 -13.96 -6.13 7.41
C ALA A 90 -13.94 -4.69 6.88
N ILE A 91 -12.78 -4.20 6.44
CA ILE A 91 -12.60 -2.86 5.86
C ILE A 91 -13.44 -2.71 4.59
N LYS A 92 -13.37 -3.68 3.67
CA LYS A 92 -14.12 -3.63 2.39
C LYS A 92 -15.64 -3.49 2.54
N LYS A 93 -16.19 -3.91 3.68
CA LYS A 93 -17.61 -3.72 4.00
C LYS A 93 -17.94 -2.28 4.41
N GLN A 94 -16.94 -1.47 4.77
CA GLN A 94 -17.12 -0.15 5.39
C GLN A 94 -16.65 1.01 4.53
N VAL A 95 -15.72 0.77 3.58
CA VAL A 95 -15.11 1.83 2.78
C VAL A 95 -15.29 1.59 1.28
N GLY A 96 -15.44 2.68 0.52
CA GLY A 96 -15.54 2.66 -0.94
C GLY A 96 -14.23 3.00 -1.66
N VAL A 97 -13.12 3.20 -0.92
CA VAL A 97 -11.80 3.49 -1.50
C VAL A 97 -11.02 2.19 -1.75
N PRO A 98 -10.01 2.20 -2.64
CA PRO A 98 -9.15 1.03 -2.85
C PRO A 98 -8.49 0.57 -1.57
N VAL A 99 -8.39 -0.76 -1.39
CA VAL A 99 -7.70 -1.40 -0.26
C VAL A 99 -6.48 -2.16 -0.77
N ILE A 100 -5.32 -1.79 -0.23
CA ILE A 100 -4.05 -2.49 -0.42
C ILE A 100 -3.94 -3.52 0.71
N GLY A 101 -4.12 -4.78 0.38
CA GLY A 101 -4.03 -5.88 1.34
C GLY A 101 -2.63 -6.46 1.43
N LEU A 102 -2.24 -6.89 2.61
CA LEU A 102 -1.02 -7.67 2.84
C LEU A 102 -1.21 -8.67 3.98
N VAL A 103 -0.34 -9.68 4.05
CA VAL A 103 -0.23 -10.58 5.19
C VAL A 103 1.20 -10.52 5.70
N LYS A 104 1.40 -10.45 7.02
CA LYS A 104 2.74 -10.59 7.62
C LYS A 104 2.88 -11.98 8.21
N ARG A 105 3.87 -12.73 7.72
CA ARG A 105 4.26 -14.04 8.25
C ARG A 105 5.74 -14.05 8.57
N TYR A 106 6.07 -14.28 9.81
CA TYR A 106 7.45 -14.42 10.26
C TYR A 106 7.76 -15.92 10.31
N LEU A 107 8.53 -16.39 9.33
CA LEU A 107 8.86 -17.80 9.14
C LEU A 107 10.36 -18.01 9.33
N ASP A 108 10.77 -18.97 10.13
CA ASP A 108 12.20 -19.29 10.40
C ASP A 108 12.99 -19.64 9.13
N THR A 109 12.29 -20.00 8.06
CA THR A 109 12.89 -20.42 6.79
C THR A 109 13.08 -19.30 5.77
N SER A 110 12.65 -18.06 6.08
CA SER A 110 12.71 -16.95 5.13
C SER A 110 12.71 -15.59 5.83
N ALA A 111 13.55 -14.68 5.34
CA ALA A 111 13.52 -13.27 5.76
C ALA A 111 12.39 -12.46 5.10
N VAL A 112 11.75 -13.00 4.07
CA VAL A 112 10.57 -12.40 3.43
C VAL A 112 9.37 -12.59 4.33
N TYR A 113 8.74 -11.48 4.76
CA TYR A 113 7.62 -11.53 5.70
C TYR A 113 6.34 -10.86 5.21
N ILE A 114 6.41 -10.02 4.16
CA ILE A 114 5.23 -9.38 3.57
C ILE A 114 4.70 -10.28 2.45
N THR A 115 3.54 -10.85 2.65
CA THR A 115 2.80 -11.70 1.70
C THR A 115 3.73 -12.73 1.03
N PRO A 116 4.37 -13.62 1.81
CA PRO A 116 5.42 -14.50 1.32
C PRO A 116 4.92 -15.68 0.48
N LEU A 117 3.62 -16.02 0.56
CA LEU A 117 3.03 -17.20 -0.06
C LEU A 117 2.01 -16.84 -1.14
N LEU A 118 1.88 -17.69 -2.16
CA LEU A 118 0.85 -17.51 -3.20
C LEU A 118 -0.56 -17.56 -2.62
N ASP A 119 -0.81 -18.44 -1.67
CA ASP A 119 -2.12 -18.54 -1.01
C ASP A 119 -2.50 -17.25 -0.31
N ASP A 120 -1.54 -16.52 0.29
CA ASP A 120 -1.79 -15.20 0.89
C ASP A 120 -2.30 -14.19 -0.15
N VAL A 121 -1.74 -14.20 -1.37
CA VAL A 121 -2.17 -13.32 -2.47
C VAL A 121 -3.61 -13.63 -2.87
N LEU A 122 -3.93 -14.91 -3.08
CA LEU A 122 -5.26 -15.35 -3.51
C LEU A 122 -6.33 -15.10 -2.44
N GLU A 123 -5.99 -15.33 -1.16
CA GLU A 123 -6.92 -15.07 -0.05
C GLU A 123 -7.18 -13.58 0.17
N LEU A 124 -6.16 -12.72 -0.04
CA LEU A 124 -6.33 -11.26 0.01
C LEU A 124 -7.25 -10.75 -1.11
N GLU A 125 -7.06 -11.24 -2.35
CA GLU A 125 -7.95 -10.93 -3.46
C GLU A 125 -9.39 -11.37 -3.16
N GLN A 126 -9.59 -12.61 -2.67
CA GLN A 126 -10.90 -13.12 -2.27
C GLN A 126 -11.53 -12.33 -1.10
N ALA A 127 -10.72 -11.74 -0.24
CA ALA A 127 -11.19 -10.85 0.82
C ALA A 127 -11.63 -9.48 0.31
N GLY A 128 -11.34 -9.17 -0.96
CA GLY A 128 -11.73 -7.94 -1.66
C GLY A 128 -10.63 -6.87 -1.74
N ALA A 129 -9.35 -7.24 -1.53
CA ALA A 129 -8.25 -6.32 -1.83
C ALA A 129 -8.19 -6.06 -3.34
N GLU A 130 -8.22 -4.80 -3.75
CA GLU A 130 -8.02 -4.41 -5.14
C GLU A 130 -6.54 -4.44 -5.52
N ILE A 131 -5.67 -4.26 -4.53
CA ILE A 131 -4.22 -4.25 -4.68
C ILE A 131 -3.64 -5.17 -3.60
N VAL A 132 -2.69 -6.02 -3.97
CA VAL A 132 -1.96 -6.86 -3.02
C VAL A 132 -0.51 -6.37 -2.94
N ALA A 133 -0.06 -6.03 -1.73
CA ALA A 133 1.32 -5.68 -1.47
C ALA A 133 2.15 -6.94 -1.15
N ILE A 134 3.29 -7.07 -1.81
CA ILE A 134 4.21 -8.20 -1.66
C ILE A 134 5.64 -7.69 -1.43
N ASP A 135 6.43 -8.40 -0.66
CA ASP A 135 7.88 -8.20 -0.61
C ASP A 135 8.49 -8.48 -2.00
N ALA A 136 9.13 -7.48 -2.58
CA ALA A 136 9.74 -7.55 -3.91
C ALA A 136 11.27 -7.42 -3.86
N THR A 137 11.86 -7.74 -2.72
CA THR A 137 13.31 -7.82 -2.58
C THR A 137 13.86 -9.11 -3.22
N GLN A 138 15.18 -9.18 -3.40
CA GLN A 138 15.86 -10.36 -3.93
C GLN A 138 16.03 -11.48 -2.89
N ARG A 139 15.50 -11.32 -1.68
CA ARG A 139 15.52 -12.35 -0.63
C ARG A 139 14.66 -13.54 -1.03
N LEU A 140 15.15 -14.74 -0.73
CA LEU A 140 14.40 -15.97 -1.04
C LEU A 140 13.17 -16.10 -0.15
N ARG A 141 12.05 -16.42 -0.75
CA ARG A 141 10.81 -16.80 -0.09
C ARG A 141 10.92 -18.23 0.51
N PRO A 142 9.95 -18.64 1.34
CA PRO A 142 9.89 -20.01 1.82
C PRO A 142 10.08 -21.01 0.67
N ASN A 143 10.75 -22.13 0.99
CA ASN A 143 11.10 -23.19 0.03
C ASN A 143 12.04 -22.75 -1.10
N GLY A 144 12.79 -21.65 -0.91
CA GLY A 144 13.77 -21.17 -1.89
C GLY A 144 13.17 -20.55 -3.15
N VAL A 145 11.90 -20.14 -3.10
CA VAL A 145 11.22 -19.50 -4.25
C VAL A 145 11.80 -18.11 -4.47
N THR A 146 12.31 -17.83 -5.68
CA THR A 146 12.78 -16.50 -6.08
C THR A 146 11.62 -15.56 -6.37
N PHE A 147 11.88 -14.25 -6.42
CA PHE A 147 10.85 -13.25 -6.71
C PHE A 147 10.27 -13.43 -8.14
N GLU A 148 11.12 -13.75 -9.12
CA GLU A 148 10.70 -14.01 -10.51
C GLU A 148 9.71 -15.19 -10.56
N LYS A 149 10.06 -16.29 -9.90
CA LYS A 149 9.19 -17.48 -9.88
C LYS A 149 7.88 -17.22 -9.15
N PHE A 150 7.92 -16.39 -8.11
CA PHE A 150 6.71 -15.99 -7.39
C PHE A 150 5.77 -15.14 -8.25
N MET A 151 6.32 -14.18 -9.01
CA MET A 151 5.53 -13.37 -9.95
C MET A 151 4.92 -14.21 -11.07
N GLU A 152 5.65 -15.20 -11.62
CA GLU A 152 5.09 -16.16 -12.56
C GLU A 152 3.88 -16.89 -11.95
N GLN A 153 4.03 -17.46 -10.75
CA GLN A 153 2.95 -18.16 -10.05
C GLN A 153 1.73 -17.27 -9.80
N ILE A 154 1.93 -16.01 -9.42
CA ILE A 154 0.84 -15.05 -9.23
C ILE A 154 0.10 -14.86 -10.56
N ARG A 155 0.81 -14.54 -11.65
CA ARG A 155 0.19 -14.21 -12.94
C ARG A 155 -0.45 -15.41 -13.63
N GLU A 156 -0.08 -16.64 -13.27
CA GLU A 156 -0.79 -17.86 -13.68
C GLU A 156 -2.16 -18.03 -13.00
N LYS A 157 -2.38 -17.40 -11.85
CA LYS A 157 -3.55 -17.63 -10.99
C LYS A 157 -4.48 -16.44 -10.87
N THR A 158 -3.97 -15.23 -10.99
CA THR A 158 -4.75 -14.00 -10.75
C THR A 158 -4.24 -12.81 -11.54
N ASP A 159 -5.16 -11.91 -11.85
CA ASP A 159 -4.90 -10.59 -12.44
C ASP A 159 -4.95 -9.46 -11.38
N VAL A 160 -4.89 -9.77 -10.09
CA VAL A 160 -4.90 -8.75 -9.04
C VAL A 160 -3.74 -7.75 -9.22
N ALA A 161 -3.99 -6.47 -8.92
CA ALA A 161 -2.95 -5.45 -8.98
C ALA A 161 -1.89 -5.69 -7.89
N ILE A 162 -0.61 -5.62 -8.26
CA ILE A 162 0.52 -5.89 -7.36
C ILE A 162 1.27 -4.61 -7.05
N LEU A 163 1.37 -4.30 -5.75
CA LEU A 163 2.26 -3.30 -5.19
C LEU A 163 3.53 -4.01 -4.67
N ALA A 164 4.67 -3.66 -5.26
CA ALA A 164 5.95 -4.23 -4.88
C ALA A 164 6.62 -3.41 -3.77
N ASP A 165 6.70 -3.97 -2.56
CA ASP A 165 7.45 -3.37 -1.46
C ASP A 165 8.94 -3.63 -1.67
N VAL A 166 9.73 -2.57 -1.85
CA VAL A 166 11.17 -2.63 -2.17
C VAL A 166 12.03 -1.94 -1.12
N ASP A 167 13.29 -2.31 -1.10
CA ASP A 167 14.35 -1.76 -0.25
C ASP A 167 15.39 -0.95 -1.03
N SER A 168 15.47 -1.13 -2.35
CA SER A 168 16.48 -0.54 -3.23
C SER A 168 15.95 -0.27 -4.63
N ILE A 169 16.74 0.47 -5.41
CA ILE A 169 16.43 0.74 -6.81
C ILE A 169 16.54 -0.52 -7.67
N GLU A 170 17.46 -1.42 -7.36
CA GLU A 170 17.66 -2.68 -8.08
C GLU A 170 16.43 -3.57 -7.93
N SER A 171 15.88 -3.69 -6.69
CA SER A 171 14.65 -4.41 -6.42
C SER A 171 13.46 -3.81 -7.18
N ALA A 172 13.38 -2.48 -7.26
CA ALA A 172 12.31 -1.77 -7.96
C ALA A 172 12.36 -1.98 -9.49
N LEU A 173 13.55 -1.90 -10.09
CA LEU A 173 13.75 -2.13 -11.52
C LEU A 173 13.39 -3.57 -11.90
N LEU A 174 13.79 -4.53 -11.08
CA LEU A 174 13.41 -5.94 -11.24
C LEU A 174 11.89 -6.10 -11.15
N ALA A 175 11.26 -5.53 -10.13
CA ALA A 175 9.81 -5.61 -9.94
C ALA A 175 9.02 -5.01 -11.13
N GLN A 176 9.45 -3.86 -11.65
CA GLN A 176 8.87 -3.28 -12.87
C GLN A 176 9.03 -4.22 -14.07
N SER A 177 10.21 -4.83 -14.25
CA SER A 177 10.48 -5.74 -15.38
C SER A 177 9.63 -7.01 -15.33
N LEU A 178 9.27 -7.47 -14.14
CA LEU A 178 8.43 -8.65 -13.89
C LEU A 178 6.93 -8.33 -13.92
N GLY A 179 6.55 -7.08 -14.22
CA GLY A 179 5.15 -6.70 -14.41
C GLY A 179 4.40 -6.42 -13.11
N CYS A 180 5.08 -5.95 -12.06
CA CYS A 180 4.41 -5.29 -10.94
C CYS A 180 3.77 -3.98 -11.42
N ASP A 181 2.66 -3.59 -10.80
CA ASP A 181 1.83 -2.48 -11.26
C ASP A 181 2.21 -1.14 -10.59
N ALA A 182 2.83 -1.19 -9.40
CA ALA A 182 3.42 -0.05 -8.69
C ALA A 182 4.53 -0.50 -7.74
N ILE A 183 5.33 0.45 -7.26
CA ILE A 183 6.42 0.24 -6.31
C ILE A 183 6.14 1.02 -5.03
N ALA A 184 6.47 0.45 -3.86
CA ALA A 184 6.47 1.16 -2.58
C ALA A 184 7.83 1.07 -1.89
N THR A 185 8.29 2.17 -1.30
CA THR A 185 9.58 2.24 -0.58
C THR A 185 9.52 1.65 0.84
N THR A 186 8.53 0.80 1.10
CA THR A 186 8.16 0.24 2.42
C THR A 186 9.32 -0.43 3.14
N LEU A 187 10.17 -1.16 2.40
CA LEU A 187 11.27 -1.95 2.97
C LEU A 187 12.61 -1.21 3.04
N SER A 188 12.68 0.04 2.58
CA SER A 188 13.88 0.86 2.73
C SER A 188 14.20 1.10 4.20
N GLY A 189 15.38 0.63 4.64
CA GLY A 189 15.81 0.68 6.04
C GLY A 189 15.26 -0.44 6.94
N TYR A 190 14.53 -1.40 6.38
CA TYR A 190 13.96 -2.55 7.11
C TYR A 190 14.49 -3.92 6.62
N THR A 191 15.55 -3.90 5.83
CA THR A 191 16.30 -5.08 5.40
C THR A 191 17.76 -4.92 5.81
N GLU A 192 18.66 -5.80 5.30
CA GLU A 192 20.11 -5.65 5.49
C GLU A 192 20.69 -4.43 4.75
N ILE A 193 19.94 -3.87 3.80
CA ILE A 193 20.29 -2.62 3.10
C ILE A 193 19.90 -1.45 4.00
N ALA A 194 20.89 -0.77 4.55
CA ALA A 194 20.64 0.38 5.41
C ALA A 194 20.13 1.57 4.59
N ALA A 195 19.02 2.16 5.02
CA ALA A 195 18.64 3.49 4.56
C ALA A 195 19.43 4.56 5.34
N PRO A 196 19.84 5.67 4.70
CA PRO A 196 20.56 6.73 5.38
C PRO A 196 19.72 7.42 6.43
N GLU A 197 18.46 7.69 6.13
CA GLU A 197 17.47 8.36 7.01
C GLU A 197 16.06 7.99 6.55
N LEU A 198 15.11 7.96 7.49
CA LEU A 198 13.69 7.76 7.19
C LEU A 198 12.88 9.04 7.45
N PRO A 199 11.94 9.38 6.55
CA PRO A 199 11.61 8.70 5.29
C PRO A 199 12.72 8.87 4.24
N ASN A 200 13.00 7.81 3.47
CA ASN A 200 14.01 7.84 2.41
C ASN A 200 13.50 8.58 1.16
N ILE A 201 13.55 9.92 1.22
CA ILE A 201 13.08 10.81 0.14
C ILE A 201 13.97 10.71 -1.11
N GLU A 202 15.27 10.41 -0.93
CA GLU A 202 16.20 10.25 -2.05
C GLU A 202 15.82 9.04 -2.90
N LEU A 203 15.51 7.90 -2.27
CA LEU A 203 15.04 6.72 -3.00
C LEU A 203 13.73 7.01 -3.75
N VAL A 204 12.78 7.73 -3.13
CA VAL A 204 11.52 8.13 -3.82
C VAL A 204 11.84 8.96 -5.07
N ALA A 205 12.76 9.93 -4.99
CA ALA A 205 13.15 10.76 -6.11
C ALA A 205 13.80 9.94 -7.24
N GLU A 206 14.71 9.04 -6.89
CA GLU A 206 15.39 8.17 -7.87
C GLU A 206 14.40 7.23 -8.58
N LEU A 207 13.49 6.60 -7.83
CA LEU A 207 12.47 5.71 -8.38
C LEU A 207 11.51 6.49 -9.30
N ALA A 208 11.03 7.66 -8.86
CA ALA A 208 10.13 8.48 -9.66
C ALA A 208 10.76 8.96 -10.98
N ALA A 209 12.08 9.17 -11.01
CA ALA A 209 12.80 9.56 -12.22
C ALA A 209 13.05 8.40 -13.20
N GLN A 210 13.18 7.16 -12.72
CA GLN A 210 13.58 6.02 -13.53
C GLN A 210 12.45 5.08 -13.91
N LEU A 211 11.41 4.97 -13.08
CA LEU A 211 10.32 4.04 -13.30
C LEU A 211 9.22 4.62 -14.18
N LYS A 212 8.52 3.73 -14.89
CA LYS A 212 7.34 4.05 -15.72
C LYS A 212 6.01 3.74 -15.03
N ILE A 213 6.08 3.19 -13.83
CA ILE A 213 4.94 2.80 -13.00
C ILE A 213 4.88 3.66 -11.73
N PRO A 214 3.71 3.78 -11.09
CA PRO A 214 3.53 4.60 -9.89
C PRO A 214 4.51 4.27 -8.75
N VAL A 215 5.00 5.30 -8.07
CA VAL A 215 5.82 5.17 -6.86
C VAL A 215 5.01 5.62 -5.64
N VAL A 216 4.78 4.70 -4.72
CA VAL A 216 4.15 4.94 -3.41
C VAL A 216 5.27 5.22 -2.41
N ALA A 217 5.29 6.40 -1.84
CA ALA A 217 6.24 6.76 -0.81
C ALA A 217 5.74 6.24 0.55
N GLU A 218 6.43 5.26 1.13
CA GLU A 218 6.07 4.63 2.41
C GLU A 218 7.32 4.33 3.24
N GLY A 219 7.19 4.41 4.56
CA GLY A 219 8.25 4.15 5.53
C GLY A 219 8.77 5.42 6.21
N GLY A 220 8.55 5.54 7.53
CA GLY A 220 9.11 6.63 8.34
C GLY A 220 8.45 8.00 8.23
N TYR A 221 7.29 8.11 7.59
CA TYR A 221 6.55 9.39 7.49
C TYR A 221 5.82 9.72 8.79
N HIS A 222 6.22 10.80 9.45
CA HIS A 222 5.65 11.27 10.71
C HIS A 222 5.10 12.70 10.64
N GLU A 223 5.63 13.53 9.73
CA GLU A 223 5.31 14.95 9.61
C GLU A 223 4.68 15.25 8.25
N ARG A 224 3.74 16.22 8.22
CA ARG A 224 3.09 16.65 6.98
C ARG A 224 4.05 17.26 5.95
N GLU A 225 5.14 17.87 6.44
CA GLU A 225 6.21 18.45 5.62
C GLU A 225 6.94 17.38 4.80
N GLN A 226 7.17 16.18 5.40
CA GLN A 226 7.75 15.03 4.74
C GLN A 226 6.83 14.49 3.63
N VAL A 227 5.50 14.45 3.90
CA VAL A 227 4.49 14.08 2.88
C VAL A 227 4.54 15.06 1.71
N ALA A 228 4.57 16.37 1.98
CA ALA A 228 4.67 17.40 0.94
C ALA A 228 5.98 17.28 0.13
N GLN A 229 7.09 16.91 0.79
CA GLN A 229 8.37 16.69 0.14
C GLN A 229 8.34 15.47 -0.78
N ALA A 230 7.74 14.35 -0.37
CA ALA A 230 7.59 13.17 -1.22
C ALA A 230 6.85 13.48 -2.52
N PHE A 231 5.77 14.26 -2.47
CA PHE A 231 5.07 14.69 -3.68
C PHE A 231 5.93 15.60 -4.57
N LYS A 232 6.73 16.51 -4.00
CA LYS A 232 7.62 17.39 -4.76
C LYS A 232 8.68 16.63 -5.55
N VAL A 233 9.13 15.46 -5.05
CA VAL A 233 10.12 14.63 -5.73
C VAL A 233 9.49 13.57 -6.63
N GLY A 234 8.17 13.55 -6.78
CA GLY A 234 7.48 12.72 -7.78
C GLY A 234 6.74 11.50 -7.25
N ALA A 235 6.52 11.38 -5.95
CA ALA A 235 5.65 10.33 -5.43
C ALA A 235 4.25 10.40 -6.06
N TRP A 236 3.70 9.25 -6.44
CA TRP A 236 2.33 9.12 -6.94
C TRP A 236 1.30 9.29 -5.84
N THR A 237 1.57 8.68 -4.71
CA THR A 237 0.81 8.77 -3.45
C THR A 237 1.77 8.54 -2.28
N VAL A 238 1.35 8.95 -1.08
CA VAL A 238 2.10 8.70 0.16
C VAL A 238 1.28 7.81 1.08
N CYS A 239 1.91 6.79 1.67
CA CYS A 239 1.30 5.93 2.67
C CYS A 239 1.86 6.22 4.07
N VAL A 240 0.98 6.58 5.00
CA VAL A 240 1.33 6.87 6.39
C VAL A 240 0.66 5.86 7.32
N GLY A 241 1.44 5.24 8.20
CA GLY A 241 0.96 4.26 9.17
C GLY A 241 1.04 4.78 10.61
N THR A 242 2.15 4.52 11.27
CA THR A 242 2.37 4.72 12.71
C THR A 242 1.92 6.09 13.22
N ALA A 243 2.23 7.15 12.51
CA ALA A 243 1.89 8.52 12.92
C ALA A 243 0.38 8.80 12.98
N ILE A 244 -0.46 7.97 12.35
CA ILE A 244 -1.92 8.16 12.31
C ILE A 244 -2.64 7.05 13.08
N THR A 245 -2.18 5.80 12.97
CA THR A 245 -2.99 4.63 13.29
C THR A 245 -2.45 3.78 14.43
N ASN A 246 -1.26 4.09 14.97
CA ASN A 246 -0.63 3.26 15.99
C ASN A 246 -0.48 3.98 17.35
N PRO A 247 -1.56 4.04 18.15
CA PRO A 247 -1.51 4.70 19.46
C PRO A 247 -0.53 4.02 20.42
N TYR A 248 -0.26 2.72 20.26
CA TYR A 248 0.71 2.00 21.08
C TYR A 248 2.12 2.57 20.88
N LEU A 249 2.62 2.60 19.65
CA LEU A 249 3.96 3.13 19.35
C LEU A 249 4.05 4.65 19.60
N LEU A 250 3.00 5.40 19.32
CA LEU A 250 2.95 6.83 19.61
C LEU A 250 3.06 7.08 21.12
N THR A 251 2.33 6.30 21.93
CA THR A 251 2.42 6.40 23.39
C THR A 251 3.83 6.06 23.89
N GLN A 252 4.43 4.98 23.36
CA GLN A 252 5.82 4.62 23.71
C GLN A 252 6.81 5.73 23.37
N HIS A 253 6.65 6.37 22.22
CA HIS A 253 7.51 7.51 21.83
C HIS A 253 7.49 8.63 22.88
N PHE A 254 6.30 9.04 23.35
CA PHE A 254 6.18 10.07 24.40
C PHE A 254 6.69 9.61 25.76
N VAL A 255 6.44 8.35 26.15
CA VAL A 255 6.95 7.79 27.41
C VAL A 255 8.48 7.76 27.42
N ASN A 256 9.12 7.37 26.31
CA ASN A 256 10.58 7.36 26.20
C ASN A 256 11.18 8.76 26.39
N GLY A 257 10.55 9.81 25.88
CA GLY A 257 10.99 11.19 26.11
C GLY A 257 10.97 11.62 27.58
N ILE A 258 10.12 11.00 28.42
CA ILE A 258 10.14 11.21 29.89
C ILE A 258 11.33 10.49 30.52
N LEU A 259 11.70 9.31 30.01
CA LEU A 259 12.79 8.51 30.60
C LEU A 259 14.18 9.03 30.21
N GLU A 260 14.28 9.85 29.17
CA GLU A 260 15.52 10.47 28.68
C GLU A 260 15.78 11.86 29.33
N SER A 261 14.83 12.38 30.10
CA SER A 261 14.89 13.68 30.79
C SER A 261 15.43 13.54 32.20
#